data_0db859cfd4af8320bc4f004b9a5a259b
#
_entry.id   0db859cfd4af8320bc4f004b9a5a259b
#
_cell.length_a   1.000
_cell.length_b   1.000
_cell.length_c   1.000
_cell.angle_alpha   90.00
_cell.angle_beta   90.00
_cell.angle_gamma   90.00
#
_symmetry.space_group_name_H-M   'P 1'
#
loop_
_entity.id
_entity.type
_entity.pdbx_description
1 polymer ?
#
loop_
_entity_poly.entity_id
_entity_poly.type
_entity_poly.pdbx_seq_one_letter_code
_entity_poly.pdbx_strand_id
1 'polypeptide(L)'
;LAENTLVVYTSDQGFYMGEHGWFDKRFMYEESYRTPLVMRLPGGARGDIAEMVQNIDYAPTFLELAGVAVPEDIQGESLLPLLRGEHPADWRTSLYYHFYEYPAEHMVKRHYGVSTDRWKLIHFYNDIDHWELFDLQADPHELHNLYGDPAYAEPQQEMLEELVRLQKQYDDTLAMQRNGAAVSLQ
;
A
#
# COMPACT_ATOMS: atom_id res chain seq x y z
N LEU A 1 10.70 29.22 14.94
CA LEU A 1 10.73 27.79 14.63
C LEU A 1 9.68 27.42 13.57
N ALA A 2 8.43 27.87 13.69
CA ALA A 2 7.36 27.52 12.77
C ALA A 2 7.63 27.84 11.28
N GLU A 3 8.44 28.83 11.00
CA GLU A 3 8.84 29.29 9.65
C GLU A 3 9.93 28.41 9.01
N ASN A 4 10.53 27.51 9.79
CA ASN A 4 11.65 26.67 9.34
C ASN A 4 11.54 25.25 9.92
N THR A 5 10.31 24.73 10.03
CA THR A 5 10.08 23.39 10.58
C THR A 5 8.98 22.70 9.78
N LEU A 6 9.30 21.54 9.15
CA LEU A 6 8.30 20.60 8.69
C LEU A 6 7.65 19.95 9.91
N VAL A 7 6.33 19.97 9.97
CA VAL A 7 5.56 19.25 10.99
C VAL A 7 4.86 18.07 10.31
N VAL A 8 4.99 16.87 10.87
CA VAL A 8 4.35 15.65 10.38
C VAL A 8 3.59 15.01 11.52
N TYR A 9 2.32 14.69 11.27
CA TYR A 9 1.49 13.83 12.12
C TYR A 9 1.08 12.60 11.32
N THR A 10 1.44 11.42 11.80
CA THR A 10 1.18 10.16 11.13
C THR A 10 1.20 9.00 12.14
N SER A 11 0.96 7.78 11.65
CA SER A 11 1.13 6.52 12.38
C SER A 11 1.93 5.54 11.53
N ASP A 12 2.50 4.51 12.14
CA ASP A 12 3.18 3.40 11.47
C ASP A 12 2.17 2.52 10.71
N GLN A 13 1.05 2.22 11.33
CA GLN A 13 -0.10 1.47 10.79
C GLN A 13 -1.38 1.92 11.47
N GLY A 14 -2.54 1.50 10.92
CA GLY A 14 -3.82 1.53 11.60
C GLY A 14 -3.95 0.40 12.64
N PHE A 15 -5.16 0.11 13.10
CA PHE A 15 -5.39 -0.88 14.15
C PHE A 15 -6.84 -1.39 14.10
N TYR A 16 -7.02 -2.72 14.20
CA TYR A 16 -8.35 -3.35 14.37
C TYR A 16 -8.78 -3.28 15.82
N MET A 17 -10.00 -2.87 16.06
CA MET A 17 -10.63 -2.86 17.38
C MET A 17 -11.84 -3.80 17.45
N GLY A 18 -11.89 -4.79 16.58
CA GLY A 18 -12.94 -5.78 16.44
C GLY A 18 -13.40 -6.00 15.00
N GLU A 19 -13.01 -5.10 14.10
CA GLU A 19 -13.31 -5.25 12.67
C GLU A 19 -12.69 -6.55 12.14
N HIS A 20 -13.35 -7.19 11.18
CA HIS A 20 -12.98 -8.52 10.65
C HIS A 20 -12.82 -9.61 11.74
N GLY A 21 -13.37 -9.38 12.95
CA GLY A 21 -13.18 -10.28 14.10
C GLY A 21 -11.76 -10.27 14.66
N TRP A 22 -10.96 -9.26 14.36
CA TRP A 22 -9.55 -9.15 14.73
C TRP A 22 -9.30 -8.02 15.73
N PHE A 23 -8.24 -8.18 16.49
CA PHE A 23 -7.70 -7.16 17.39
C PHE A 23 -6.18 -7.15 17.22
N ASP A 24 -5.58 -6.07 16.83
CA ASP A 24 -4.19 -5.81 16.50
C ASP A 24 -4.08 -5.16 15.10
N LYS A 25 -3.05 -5.42 14.31
CA LYS A 25 -2.77 -4.83 13.00
C LYS A 25 -2.15 -5.86 12.04
N ARG A 26 -1.66 -5.47 10.90
CA ARG A 26 -0.85 -6.21 9.89
C ARG A 26 -1.59 -6.78 8.70
N PHE A 27 -2.85 -7.18 8.81
CA PHE A 27 -3.60 -7.50 7.60
C PHE A 27 -3.74 -6.27 6.71
N MET A 28 -3.86 -6.48 5.39
CA MET A 28 -3.91 -5.41 4.40
C MET A 28 -5.28 -4.72 4.30
N TYR A 29 -6.24 -4.99 5.19
CA TYR A 29 -7.52 -4.29 5.21
C TYR A 29 -7.36 -2.84 5.70
N GLU A 30 -8.27 -1.95 5.29
CA GLU A 30 -8.16 -0.50 5.49
C GLU A 30 -7.91 -0.09 6.93
N GLU A 31 -8.50 -0.77 7.92
CA GLU A 31 -8.34 -0.45 9.34
C GLU A 31 -6.88 -0.53 9.82
N SER A 32 -6.09 -1.43 9.24
CA SER A 32 -4.66 -1.55 9.52
C SER A 32 -3.79 -0.87 8.47
N TYR A 33 -4.20 -0.92 7.21
CA TYR A 33 -3.40 -0.48 6.07
C TYR A 33 -3.39 1.04 5.91
N ARG A 34 -4.53 1.68 6.14
CA ARG A 34 -4.69 3.13 6.00
C ARG A 34 -4.28 3.85 7.28
N THR A 35 -3.40 4.84 7.15
CA THR A 35 -2.93 5.66 8.26
C THR A 35 -3.21 7.13 8.01
N PRO A 36 -3.40 7.94 9.07
CA PRO A 36 -3.48 9.38 8.92
C PRO A 36 -2.11 9.94 8.48
N LEU A 37 -2.13 10.89 7.58
CA LEU A 37 -0.96 11.70 7.25
C LEU A 37 -1.36 13.16 7.15
N VAL A 38 -0.83 13.99 8.04
CA VAL A 38 -0.97 15.45 7.97
C VAL A 38 0.42 16.06 7.99
N MET A 39 0.74 16.84 6.97
CA MET A 39 2.03 17.50 6.87
C MET A 39 1.87 19.00 6.70
N ARG A 40 2.75 19.77 7.35
CA ARG A 40 2.85 21.21 7.17
C ARG A 40 4.25 21.61 6.78
N LEU A 41 4.43 21.94 5.50
CA LEU A 41 5.64 22.55 4.98
C LEU A 41 5.51 24.08 5.10
N PRO A 42 6.48 24.81 5.66
CA PRO A 42 6.47 26.28 5.64
C PRO A 42 6.43 26.80 4.19
N GLY A 43 5.45 27.65 3.88
CA GLY A 43 5.25 28.15 2.51
C GLY A 43 4.68 27.14 1.51
N GLY A 44 4.37 25.92 1.94
CA GLY A 44 3.78 24.88 1.10
C GLY A 44 2.30 25.08 0.80
N ALA A 45 1.75 24.22 -0.04
CA ALA A 45 0.35 24.19 -0.39
C ALA A 45 -0.57 23.90 0.81
N ARG A 46 -1.85 24.19 0.65
CA ARG A 46 -2.88 23.88 1.64
C ARG A 46 -4.02 23.15 0.97
N GLY A 47 -4.57 22.18 1.64
CA GLY A 47 -5.70 21.39 1.17
C GLY A 47 -5.44 19.90 1.31
N ASP A 48 -6.36 19.12 0.78
CA ASP A 48 -6.27 17.67 0.71
C ASP A 48 -5.48 17.26 -0.53
N ILE A 49 -4.64 16.23 -0.38
CA ILE A 49 -3.85 15.62 -1.43
C ILE A 49 -4.47 14.24 -1.69
N ALA A 50 -4.90 14.00 -2.92
CA ALA A 50 -5.59 12.76 -3.31
C ALA A 50 -4.62 11.67 -3.80
N GLU A 51 -3.38 12.04 -4.10
CA GLU A 51 -2.34 11.12 -4.58
C GLU A 51 -2.03 10.05 -3.54
N MET A 52 -1.80 8.82 -4.00
CA MET A 52 -1.45 7.71 -3.14
C MET A 52 -0.03 7.87 -2.57
N VAL A 53 0.08 7.85 -1.25
CA VAL A 53 1.35 8.00 -0.53
C VAL A 53 1.56 6.84 0.46
N GLN A 54 2.81 6.59 0.81
CA GLN A 54 3.19 5.51 1.71
C GLN A 54 4.16 6.01 2.80
N ASN A 55 4.30 5.27 3.88
CA ASN A 55 5.26 5.59 4.94
C ASN A 55 6.73 5.52 4.46
N ILE A 56 7.05 4.71 3.43
CA ILE A 56 8.38 4.67 2.81
C ILE A 56 8.77 5.99 2.10
N ASP A 57 7.81 6.88 1.86
CA ASP A 57 8.02 8.17 1.21
C ASP A 57 8.59 9.23 2.19
N TYR A 58 8.56 8.97 3.49
CA TYR A 58 9.05 9.94 4.47
C TYR A 58 10.55 10.10 4.40
N ALA A 59 11.30 9.01 4.26
CA ALA A 59 12.76 9.06 4.20
C ALA A 59 13.28 9.90 3.02
N PRO A 60 12.87 9.64 1.75
CA PRO A 60 13.31 10.47 0.64
C PRO A 60 12.84 11.93 0.76
N THR A 61 11.65 12.17 1.33
CA THR A 61 11.16 13.54 1.58
C THR A 61 12.06 14.30 2.56
N PHE A 62 12.47 13.67 3.65
CA PHE A 62 13.33 14.32 4.64
C PHE A 62 14.76 14.52 4.13
N LEU A 63 15.30 13.58 3.37
CA LEU A 63 16.61 13.70 2.75
C LEU A 63 16.64 14.86 1.74
N GLU A 64 15.66 14.95 0.87
CA GLU A 64 15.54 16.03 -0.09
C GLU A 64 15.40 17.40 0.59
N LEU A 65 14.57 17.50 1.64
CA LEU A 65 14.45 18.73 2.44
C LEU A 65 15.76 19.14 3.10
N ALA A 66 16.56 18.17 3.52
CA ALA A 66 17.87 18.40 4.11
C ALA A 66 18.96 18.72 3.08
N GLY A 67 18.66 18.67 1.78
CA GLY A 67 19.64 18.84 0.70
C GLY A 67 20.64 17.67 0.61
N VAL A 68 20.23 16.49 1.09
CA VAL A 68 21.01 15.25 1.03
C VAL A 68 20.52 14.40 -0.14
N ALA A 69 21.44 13.81 -0.89
CA ALA A 69 21.07 12.90 -1.98
C ALA A 69 20.30 11.68 -1.45
N VAL A 70 19.20 11.34 -2.12
CA VAL A 70 18.42 10.15 -1.80
C VAL A 70 19.18 8.93 -2.33
N PRO A 71 19.50 7.92 -1.49
CA PRO A 71 20.11 6.67 -1.93
C PRO A 71 19.26 5.92 -2.97
N GLU A 72 19.91 5.25 -3.92
CA GLU A 72 19.22 4.56 -5.02
C GLU A 72 18.41 3.34 -4.58
N ASP A 73 18.70 2.78 -3.42
CA ASP A 73 17.99 1.64 -2.81
C ASP A 73 16.72 2.03 -2.05
N ILE A 74 16.45 3.32 -1.89
CA ILE A 74 15.18 3.81 -1.34
C ILE A 74 14.07 3.67 -2.39
N GLN A 75 13.03 2.92 -2.07
CA GLN A 75 11.90 2.62 -2.96
C GLN A 75 10.75 3.63 -2.88
N GLY A 76 10.78 4.53 -1.89
CA GLY A 76 9.79 5.59 -1.71
C GLY A 76 10.04 6.78 -2.62
N GLU A 77 9.00 7.60 -2.80
CA GLU A 77 9.02 8.85 -3.57
C GLU A 77 8.99 10.06 -2.63
N SER A 78 9.71 11.13 -2.96
CA SER A 78 9.63 12.36 -2.16
C SER A 78 8.25 13.01 -2.28
N LEU A 79 7.66 13.35 -1.15
CA LEU A 79 6.37 14.07 -1.08
C LEU A 79 6.54 15.59 -1.32
N LEU A 80 7.74 16.10 -1.52
CA LEU A 80 7.97 17.54 -1.68
C LEU A 80 7.21 18.17 -2.85
N PRO A 81 7.09 17.55 -4.03
CA PRO A 81 6.26 18.11 -5.10
C PRO A 81 4.81 18.30 -4.64
N LEU A 82 4.21 17.28 -4.03
CA LEU A 82 2.83 17.35 -3.52
C LEU A 82 2.68 18.43 -2.44
N LEU A 83 3.63 18.51 -1.52
CA LEU A 83 3.63 19.54 -0.46
C LEU A 83 3.80 20.96 -1.01
N ARG A 84 4.32 21.12 -2.21
CA ARG A 84 4.40 22.39 -2.95
C ARG A 84 3.16 22.68 -3.80
N GLY A 85 2.23 21.73 -3.90
CA GLY A 85 1.03 21.83 -4.72
C GLY A 85 1.26 21.45 -6.18
N GLU A 86 2.32 20.70 -6.45
CA GLU A 86 2.58 20.10 -7.74
C GLU A 86 1.90 18.72 -7.81
N HIS A 87 1.43 18.33 -9.00
CA HIS A 87 0.76 17.06 -9.25
C HIS A 87 1.47 16.33 -10.39
N PRO A 88 2.56 15.57 -10.11
CA PRO A 88 3.30 14.87 -11.15
C PRO A 88 2.40 13.88 -11.90
N ALA A 89 2.44 13.94 -13.23
CA ALA A 89 1.55 13.11 -14.08
C ALA A 89 1.91 11.61 -14.02
N ASP A 90 3.12 11.30 -13.61
CA ASP A 90 3.67 9.95 -13.44
C ASP A 90 3.62 9.47 -11.98
N TRP A 91 2.88 10.17 -11.11
CA TRP A 91 2.69 9.72 -9.74
C TRP A 91 2.00 8.36 -9.68
N ARG A 92 2.37 7.55 -8.70
CA ARG A 92 1.83 6.19 -8.55
C ARG A 92 0.31 6.17 -8.39
N THR A 93 -0.30 5.16 -8.99
CA THR A 93 -1.75 4.89 -8.92
C THR A 93 -2.07 3.59 -8.20
N SER A 94 -1.05 2.90 -7.68
CA SER A 94 -1.17 1.64 -6.98
C SER A 94 -0.10 1.51 -5.89
N LEU A 95 -0.41 0.76 -4.86
CA LEU A 95 0.46 0.49 -3.72
C LEU A 95 0.67 -1.01 -3.58
N TYR A 96 1.90 -1.44 -3.32
CA TYR A 96 2.27 -2.82 -3.02
C TYR A 96 2.46 -3.02 -1.53
N TYR A 97 2.01 -4.17 -1.02
CA TYR A 97 2.19 -4.59 0.36
C TYR A 97 2.63 -6.04 0.42
N HIS A 98 3.58 -6.37 1.32
CA HIS A 98 3.97 -7.74 1.59
C HIS A 98 4.25 -7.94 3.08
N PHE A 99 3.56 -8.91 3.71
CA PHE A 99 3.75 -9.35 5.08
C PHE A 99 4.35 -10.75 5.13
N TYR A 100 5.55 -10.89 5.71
CA TYR A 100 6.34 -12.13 5.66
C TYR A 100 6.28 -12.96 6.96
N GLU A 101 5.91 -12.31 8.07
CA GLU A 101 6.16 -12.82 9.41
C GLU A 101 5.10 -13.84 9.83
N TYR A 102 5.38 -15.12 9.56
CA TYR A 102 4.56 -16.22 10.05
C TYR A 102 5.34 -17.56 10.01
N PRO A 103 5.20 -18.47 11.02
CA PRO A 103 4.55 -18.23 12.31
C PRO A 103 5.39 -17.31 13.21
N ALA A 104 4.72 -16.42 13.93
CA ALA A 104 5.33 -15.44 14.81
C ALA A 104 4.34 -15.03 15.91
N GLU A 105 4.71 -14.04 16.73
CA GLU A 105 3.94 -13.58 17.88
C GLU A 105 2.49 -13.19 17.52
N HIS A 106 2.31 -12.57 16.35
CA HIS A 106 1.02 -12.01 15.94
C HIS A 106 0.08 -12.97 15.20
N MET A 107 0.53 -14.15 14.82
CA MET A 107 -0.25 -15.19 14.14
C MET A 107 -1.00 -14.75 12.86
N VAL A 108 -0.63 -13.60 12.29
CA VAL A 108 -1.13 -13.11 11.01
C VAL A 108 -0.50 -13.92 9.89
N LYS A 109 -1.32 -14.48 9.00
CA LYS A 109 -0.85 -15.28 7.87
C LYS A 109 -0.08 -14.42 6.88
N ARG A 110 0.96 -15.03 6.25
CA ARG A 110 1.71 -14.35 5.19
C ARG A 110 0.79 -13.99 4.05
N HIS A 111 0.91 -12.77 3.59
CA HIS A 111 0.14 -12.28 2.45
C HIS A 111 0.87 -11.15 1.76
N TYR A 112 0.54 -10.96 0.51
CA TYR A 112 0.90 -9.79 -0.26
C TYR A 112 -0.31 -9.31 -1.06
N GLY A 113 -0.23 -8.10 -1.57
CA GLY A 113 -1.33 -7.56 -2.35
C GLY A 113 -1.00 -6.24 -3.01
N VAL A 114 -1.97 -5.78 -3.77
CA VAL A 114 -1.95 -4.48 -4.44
C VAL A 114 -3.24 -3.74 -4.17
N SER A 115 -3.15 -2.44 -3.96
CA SER A 115 -4.29 -1.54 -3.77
C SER A 115 -4.22 -0.39 -4.75
N THR A 116 -5.36 -0.03 -5.33
CA THR A 116 -5.60 1.19 -6.09
C THR A 116 -6.60 2.07 -5.33
N ASP A 117 -7.05 3.17 -5.91
CA ASP A 117 -8.12 4.02 -5.35
C ASP A 117 -9.49 3.32 -5.27
N ARG A 118 -9.67 2.23 -6.05
CA ARG A 118 -10.93 1.49 -6.08
C ARG A 118 -10.78 0.02 -5.71
N TRP A 119 -9.76 -0.66 -6.19
CA TRP A 119 -9.65 -2.11 -6.07
C TRP A 119 -8.53 -2.50 -5.13
N LYS A 120 -8.74 -3.56 -4.36
CA LYS A 120 -7.70 -4.21 -3.55
C LYS A 120 -7.71 -5.70 -3.81
N LEU A 121 -6.53 -6.24 -4.15
CA LEU A 121 -6.30 -7.67 -4.33
C LEU A 121 -5.30 -8.15 -3.29
N ILE A 122 -5.64 -9.21 -2.56
CA ILE A 122 -4.80 -9.80 -1.52
C ILE A 122 -4.63 -11.29 -1.80
N HIS A 123 -3.41 -11.80 -1.66
CA HIS A 123 -3.11 -13.22 -1.70
C HIS A 123 -2.47 -13.70 -0.41
N PHE A 124 -3.17 -14.53 0.32
CA PHE A 124 -2.63 -15.31 1.42
C PHE A 124 -1.95 -16.56 0.88
N TYR A 125 -0.72 -16.83 1.29
CA TYR A 125 0.10 -17.88 0.70
C TYR A 125 0.80 -18.76 1.75
N ASN A 126 1.31 -19.92 1.34
CA ASN A 126 1.93 -20.97 2.13
C ASN A 126 0.95 -21.82 2.93
N ASP A 127 0.54 -21.37 4.13
CA ASP A 127 -0.31 -22.15 5.03
C ASP A 127 -1.76 -22.20 4.56
N ILE A 128 -2.16 -21.20 3.82
CA ILE A 128 -3.41 -21.11 3.08
C ILE A 128 -3.11 -20.58 1.69
N ASP A 129 -3.88 -21.00 0.71
CA ASP A 129 -3.87 -20.42 -0.64
C ASP A 129 -5.23 -19.80 -0.86
N HIS A 130 -5.34 -18.50 -0.58
CA HIS A 130 -6.60 -17.79 -0.60
C HIS A 130 -6.44 -16.40 -1.19
N TRP A 131 -7.31 -16.09 -2.14
CA TRP A 131 -7.34 -14.80 -2.79
C TRP A 131 -8.57 -14.00 -2.38
N GLU A 132 -8.40 -12.70 -2.26
CA GLU A 132 -9.46 -11.76 -1.98
C GLU A 132 -9.38 -10.57 -2.93
N LEU A 133 -10.53 -10.16 -3.44
CA LEU A 133 -10.70 -8.96 -4.26
C LEU A 133 -11.82 -8.12 -3.66
N PHE A 134 -11.56 -6.83 -3.47
CA PHE A 134 -12.54 -5.90 -2.92
C PHE A 134 -12.71 -4.67 -3.81
N ASP A 135 -13.96 -4.18 -3.96
CA ASP A 135 -14.28 -2.87 -4.50
C ASP A 135 -14.41 -1.87 -3.35
N LEU A 136 -13.37 -1.13 -3.05
CA LEU A 136 -13.31 -0.20 -1.92
C LEU A 136 -14.33 0.95 -2.00
N GLN A 137 -14.87 1.23 -3.21
CA GLN A 137 -15.91 2.24 -3.38
C GLN A 137 -17.30 1.69 -3.04
N ALA A 138 -17.57 0.42 -3.35
CA ALA A 138 -18.84 -0.23 -3.07
C ALA A 138 -18.86 -0.88 -1.67
N ASP A 139 -17.72 -1.38 -1.22
CA ASP A 139 -17.52 -2.07 0.06
C ASP A 139 -16.26 -1.53 0.78
N PRO A 140 -16.33 -0.32 1.34
CA PRO A 140 -15.19 0.30 2.02
C PRO A 140 -14.74 -0.42 3.31
N HIS A 141 -15.49 -1.40 3.77
CA HIS A 141 -15.18 -2.25 4.92
C HIS A 141 -14.68 -3.64 4.53
N GLU A 142 -14.51 -3.92 3.24
CA GLU A 142 -13.90 -5.16 2.73
C GLU A 142 -14.54 -6.45 3.30
N LEU A 143 -15.88 -6.49 3.34
CA LEU A 143 -16.65 -7.59 3.91
C LEU A 143 -17.07 -8.63 2.86
N HIS A 144 -17.01 -8.30 1.57
CA HIS A 144 -17.49 -9.13 0.47
C HIS A 144 -16.37 -9.44 -0.50
N ASN A 145 -15.78 -10.62 -0.39
CA ASN A 145 -14.76 -11.09 -1.32
C ASN A 145 -15.38 -11.36 -2.71
N LEU A 146 -14.89 -10.67 -3.73
CA LEU A 146 -15.36 -10.75 -5.11
C LEU A 146 -14.44 -11.64 -5.98
N TYR A 147 -13.36 -12.18 -5.43
CA TYR A 147 -12.42 -13.00 -6.19
C TYR A 147 -13.09 -14.27 -6.70
N GLY A 148 -12.94 -14.55 -7.99
CA GLY A 148 -13.54 -15.71 -8.64
C GLY A 148 -14.99 -15.51 -9.08
N ASP A 149 -15.63 -14.38 -8.80
CA ASP A 149 -16.94 -14.05 -9.37
C ASP A 149 -16.77 -13.60 -10.83
N PRO A 150 -17.42 -14.27 -11.81
CA PRO A 150 -17.32 -13.91 -13.22
C PRO A 150 -17.75 -12.47 -13.54
N ALA A 151 -18.58 -11.85 -12.72
CA ALA A 151 -18.97 -10.45 -12.90
C ALA A 151 -17.81 -9.47 -12.69
N TYR A 152 -16.75 -9.90 -12.00
CA TYR A 152 -15.57 -9.09 -11.69
C TYR A 152 -14.28 -9.65 -12.33
N ALA A 153 -14.41 -10.46 -13.38
CA ALA A 153 -13.26 -11.08 -14.06
C ALA A 153 -12.30 -10.03 -14.65
N GLU A 154 -12.81 -8.93 -15.22
CA GLU A 154 -11.98 -7.86 -15.79
C GLU A 154 -11.15 -7.15 -14.71
N PRO A 155 -11.72 -6.54 -13.65
CA PRO A 155 -10.91 -5.93 -12.59
C PRO A 155 -10.01 -6.93 -11.87
N GLN A 156 -10.40 -8.20 -11.72
CA GLN A 156 -9.52 -9.23 -11.17
C GLN A 156 -8.27 -9.41 -12.02
N GLN A 157 -8.41 -9.48 -13.33
CA GLN A 157 -7.28 -9.64 -14.26
C GLN A 157 -6.36 -8.41 -14.22
N GLU A 158 -6.93 -7.21 -14.25
CA GLU A 158 -6.17 -5.95 -14.16
C GLU A 158 -5.34 -5.89 -12.87
N MET A 159 -5.93 -6.25 -11.74
CA MET A 159 -5.25 -6.25 -10.45
C MET A 159 -4.17 -7.32 -10.35
N LEU A 160 -4.35 -8.49 -10.98
CA LEU A 160 -3.32 -9.53 -11.07
C LEU A 160 -2.12 -9.05 -11.90
N GLU A 161 -2.36 -8.40 -13.02
CA GLU A 161 -1.30 -7.83 -13.88
C GLU A 161 -0.53 -6.74 -13.15
N GLU A 162 -1.23 -5.84 -12.45
CA GLU A 162 -0.63 -4.78 -11.66
C GLU A 162 0.19 -5.32 -10.49
N LEU A 163 -0.31 -6.35 -9.80
CA LEU A 163 0.43 -7.04 -8.75
C LEU A 163 1.77 -7.59 -9.28
N VAL A 164 1.76 -8.27 -10.42
CA VAL A 164 2.98 -8.81 -11.05
C VAL A 164 3.93 -7.69 -11.48
N ARG A 165 3.39 -6.58 -11.98
CA ARG A 165 4.19 -5.40 -12.34
C ARG A 165 4.93 -4.84 -11.14
N LEU A 166 4.23 -4.64 -10.01
CA LEU A 166 4.81 -4.10 -8.78
C LEU A 166 5.82 -5.06 -8.14
N GLN A 167 5.55 -6.36 -8.12
CA GLN A 167 6.51 -7.36 -7.65
C GLN A 167 7.83 -7.32 -8.42
N LYS A 168 7.77 -7.11 -9.73
CA LYS A 168 8.97 -6.91 -10.55
C LYS A 168 9.66 -5.57 -10.25
N GLN A 169 8.88 -4.50 -10.09
CA GLN A 169 9.39 -3.17 -9.80
C GLN A 169 10.18 -3.14 -8.48
N TYR A 170 9.67 -3.84 -7.46
CA TYR A 170 10.27 -3.88 -6.12
C TYR A 170 11.20 -5.08 -5.88
N ASP A 171 11.49 -5.86 -6.93
CA ASP A 171 12.35 -7.06 -6.90
C ASP A 171 11.93 -8.08 -5.82
N ASP A 172 10.61 -8.25 -5.62
CA ASP A 172 10.08 -9.25 -4.69
C ASP A 172 10.14 -10.66 -5.30
N THR A 173 11.34 -11.21 -5.31
CA THR A 173 11.64 -12.54 -5.88
C THR A 173 10.88 -13.66 -5.19
N LEU A 174 10.56 -13.50 -3.91
CA LEU A 174 9.84 -14.51 -3.12
C LEU A 174 8.37 -14.63 -3.57
N ALA A 175 7.72 -13.52 -3.82
CA ALA A 175 6.35 -13.48 -4.35
C ALA A 175 6.30 -13.93 -5.83
N MET A 176 7.27 -13.48 -6.65
CA MET A 176 7.34 -13.84 -8.07
C MET A 176 7.49 -15.35 -8.30
N GLN A 177 8.32 -16.05 -7.53
CA GLN A 177 8.48 -17.50 -7.62
C GLN A 177 7.17 -18.26 -7.37
N ARG A 178 6.27 -17.72 -6.59
CA ARG A 178 4.99 -18.32 -6.21
C ARG A 178 3.88 -18.01 -7.20
N ASN A 179 3.82 -16.79 -7.71
CA ASN A 179 2.88 -16.44 -8.77
C ASN A 179 3.16 -17.20 -10.07
N GLY A 180 4.42 -17.46 -10.40
CA GLY A 180 4.80 -18.31 -11.53
C GLY A 180 4.24 -19.74 -11.43
N ALA A 181 4.07 -20.28 -10.23
CA ALA A 181 3.41 -21.57 -10.02
C ALA A 181 1.88 -21.47 -10.14
N ALA A 182 1.27 -20.36 -9.71
CA ALA A 182 -0.18 -20.15 -9.78
C ALA A 182 -0.67 -19.82 -11.19
N VAL A 183 0.09 -19.04 -11.96
CA VAL A 183 -0.24 -18.68 -13.36
C VAL A 183 -0.04 -19.86 -14.33
N SER A 184 0.76 -20.87 -13.95
CA SER A 184 0.98 -22.08 -14.77
C SER A 184 -0.12 -23.14 -14.60
N LEU A 185 -1.09 -22.93 -13.73
CA LEU A 185 -2.18 -23.88 -13.41
C LEU A 185 -3.54 -23.46 -13.99
N GLN A 186 -3.60 -22.42 -14.80
CA GLN A 186 -4.75 -22.01 -15.61
C GLN A 186 -4.45 -22.19 -17.10
#